data_ea0832d837b8186ef6b41ece0da10205
#
_entry.id   ea0832d837b8186ef6b41ece0da10205
#
_cell.length_a   1.000
_cell.length_b   1.000
_cell.length_c   1.000
_cell.angle_alpha   90.00
_cell.angle_beta   90.00
_cell.angle_gamma   90.00
#
_symmetry.space_group_name_H-M   'P 1'
#
loop_
_entity.id
_entity.type
_entity.pdbx_description
1 polymer ?
#
loop_
_entity_poly.entity_id
_entity_poly.type
_entity_poly.pdbx_seq_one_letter_code
_entity_poly.pdbx_strand_id
1 'polypeptide(L)'
;MRRAAAFALAAVLALAGCVPIFARGGDVPYVQTPDRVVQEMLALAGVGPDDVVYDLGAGDGRIVIAAARWRGARAVGVEIDPELVRQARRDAERAGVTDRVRFEIGDLFAADLADATVVTLYLSPELNARLRPHLLAALRPGARIVSHQFPMAEWTPARTVRLTADGREHVLHLWIVPPRAP
;
A
#
# COMPACT_ATOMS: atom_id res chain seq x y z
N MET A 1 10.59 23.91 69.39
CA MET A 1 11.30 23.99 68.09
C MET A 1 10.85 22.80 67.24
N ARG A 2 9.92 22.99 66.34
CA ARG A 2 9.33 21.93 65.47
C ARG A 2 9.77 22.25 64.02
N ARG A 3 10.59 21.37 63.43
CA ARG A 3 11.01 21.45 62.04
C ARG A 3 9.94 20.85 61.14
N ALA A 4 9.36 21.67 60.26
CA ALA A 4 8.46 21.20 59.21
C ALA A 4 9.29 20.68 58.04
N ALA A 5 9.10 19.43 57.67
CA ALA A 5 9.63 18.84 56.45
C ALA A 5 8.68 19.10 55.31
N ALA A 6 9.15 19.83 54.27
CA ALA A 6 8.39 20.04 53.05
C ALA A 6 8.66 18.87 52.09
N PHE A 7 7.62 18.09 51.74
CA PHE A 7 7.68 17.09 50.69
C PHE A 7 7.42 17.77 49.34
N ALA A 8 8.43 17.82 48.51
CA ALA A 8 8.31 18.24 47.14
C ALA A 8 7.79 17.06 46.29
N LEU A 9 6.56 17.19 45.78
CA LEU A 9 5.95 16.24 44.90
C LEU A 9 6.43 16.52 43.47
N ALA A 10 7.38 15.73 42.95
CA ALA A 10 7.84 15.81 41.58
C ALA A 10 6.78 15.16 40.66
N ALA A 11 6.05 16.01 39.92
CA ALA A 11 5.15 15.56 38.86
C ALA A 11 5.98 15.09 37.65
N VAL A 12 6.07 13.79 37.42
CA VAL A 12 6.62 13.21 36.19
C VAL A 12 5.56 13.35 35.09
N LEU A 13 5.73 14.35 34.22
CA LEU A 13 4.99 14.41 32.95
C LEU A 13 5.48 13.27 32.05
N ALA A 14 4.67 12.23 31.90
CA ALA A 14 4.83 11.22 30.86
C ALA A 14 4.51 11.87 29.51
N LEU A 15 5.53 12.29 28.77
CA LEU A 15 5.42 12.59 27.35
C LEU A 15 5.12 11.27 26.65
N ALA A 16 3.84 11.01 26.35
CA ALA A 16 3.44 9.97 25.41
C ALA A 16 3.94 10.38 24.01
N GLY A 17 5.20 10.06 23.74
CA GLY A 17 5.76 10.15 22.38
C GLY A 17 4.99 9.18 21.50
N CYS A 18 4.38 9.67 20.43
CA CYS A 18 3.94 8.82 19.31
C CYS A 18 5.17 8.06 18.80
N VAL A 19 5.36 6.85 19.28
CA VAL A 19 6.31 5.92 18.69
C VAL A 19 5.69 5.48 17.37
N PRO A 20 6.34 5.72 16.20
CA PRO A 20 5.85 5.16 14.95
C PRO A 20 5.81 3.64 15.13
N ILE A 21 4.64 3.05 14.88
CA ILE A 21 4.48 1.60 14.90
C ILE A 21 5.24 1.10 13.66
N PHE A 22 6.50 0.76 13.84
CA PHE A 22 7.23 -0.03 12.85
C PHE A 22 6.55 -1.40 12.83
N ALA A 23 5.93 -1.76 11.71
CA ALA A 23 5.40 -3.09 11.51
C ALA A 23 6.52 -4.10 11.79
N ARG A 24 6.26 -5.07 12.66
CA ARG A 24 7.25 -6.09 13.02
C ARG A 24 7.60 -6.89 11.76
N GLY A 25 8.75 -6.59 11.14
CA GLY A 25 9.35 -7.33 10.04
C GLY A 25 9.31 -6.67 8.66
N GLY A 26 8.82 -5.43 8.50
CA GLY A 26 8.81 -4.74 7.21
C GLY A 26 9.89 -3.66 7.08
N ASP A 27 10.43 -3.48 5.88
CA ASP A 27 11.45 -2.46 5.55
C ASP A 27 10.87 -1.02 5.48
N VAL A 28 9.53 -0.86 5.56
CA VAL A 28 8.83 0.43 5.53
C VAL A 28 7.76 0.52 6.62
N PRO A 29 7.55 1.71 7.23
CA PRO A 29 6.46 1.91 8.17
C PRO A 29 5.11 1.82 7.44
N TYR A 30 4.10 1.25 8.11
CA TYR A 30 2.73 1.29 7.62
C TYR A 30 2.20 2.73 7.63
N VAL A 31 1.86 3.25 6.45
CA VAL A 31 1.25 4.57 6.24
C VAL A 31 0.02 4.41 5.35
N GLN A 32 -1.10 4.95 5.81
CA GLN A 32 -2.37 4.84 5.09
C GLN A 32 -2.40 5.75 3.87
N THR A 33 -2.81 5.22 2.72
CA THR A 33 -3.15 6.02 1.54
C THR A 33 -4.54 6.63 1.72
N PRO A 34 -4.73 7.97 1.60
CA PRO A 34 -6.05 8.59 1.68
C PRO A 34 -7.04 8.04 0.64
N ASP A 35 -8.32 7.94 0.99
CA ASP A 35 -9.34 7.36 0.11
C ASP A 35 -9.42 8.05 -1.27
N ARG A 36 -9.27 9.38 -1.31
CA ARG A 36 -9.23 10.13 -2.57
C ARG A 36 -8.03 9.71 -3.44
N VAL A 37 -6.88 9.45 -2.81
CA VAL A 37 -5.68 8.99 -3.52
C VAL A 37 -5.89 7.58 -4.04
N VAL A 38 -6.51 6.68 -3.25
CA VAL A 38 -6.90 5.33 -3.70
C VAL A 38 -7.81 5.40 -4.93
N GLN A 39 -8.82 6.27 -4.91
CA GLN A 39 -9.72 6.46 -6.07
C GLN A 39 -8.96 6.87 -7.33
N GLU A 40 -8.03 7.82 -7.19
CA GLU A 40 -7.21 8.30 -8.31
C GLU A 40 -6.21 7.24 -8.79
N MET A 41 -5.63 6.43 -7.89
CA MET A 41 -4.76 5.32 -8.29
C MET A 41 -5.50 4.31 -9.18
N LEU A 42 -6.71 3.90 -8.75
CA LEU A 42 -7.54 2.97 -9.50
C LEU A 42 -8.06 3.58 -10.82
N ALA A 43 -8.37 4.88 -10.82
CA ALA A 43 -8.78 5.60 -12.03
C ALA A 43 -7.61 5.76 -13.01
N LEU A 44 -6.41 6.11 -12.52
CA LEU A 44 -5.20 6.28 -13.33
C LEU A 44 -4.80 4.97 -14.02
N ALA A 45 -4.95 3.84 -13.32
CA ALA A 45 -4.75 2.51 -13.89
C ALA A 45 -5.90 2.07 -14.81
N GLY A 46 -7.04 2.76 -14.83
CA GLY A 46 -8.23 2.34 -15.57
C GLY A 46 -8.79 1.00 -15.08
N VAL A 47 -8.77 0.77 -13.75
CA VAL A 47 -9.25 -0.50 -13.17
C VAL A 47 -10.73 -0.71 -13.46
N GLY A 48 -11.08 -1.89 -13.95
CA GLY A 48 -12.43 -2.34 -14.26
C GLY A 48 -12.72 -3.77 -13.79
N PRO A 49 -13.91 -4.29 -14.08
CA PRO A 49 -14.39 -5.58 -13.55
C PRO A 49 -13.58 -6.80 -14.05
N ASP A 50 -12.90 -6.67 -15.18
CA ASP A 50 -12.08 -7.75 -15.77
C ASP A 50 -10.65 -7.78 -15.21
N ASP A 51 -10.31 -6.81 -14.37
CA ASP A 51 -8.96 -6.71 -13.80
C ASP A 51 -8.75 -7.61 -12.59
N VAL A 52 -7.47 -7.97 -12.41
CA VAL A 52 -6.93 -8.58 -11.19
C VAL A 52 -5.89 -7.62 -10.63
N VAL A 53 -6.25 -6.94 -9.55
CA VAL A 53 -5.39 -5.95 -8.87
C VAL A 53 -4.57 -6.65 -7.80
N TYR A 54 -3.25 -6.47 -7.82
CA TYR A 54 -2.35 -6.87 -6.75
C TYR A 54 -1.84 -5.64 -6.02
N ASP A 55 -2.02 -5.59 -4.70
CA ASP A 55 -1.49 -4.55 -3.83
C ASP A 55 -0.33 -5.12 -3.01
N LEU A 56 0.89 -4.67 -3.30
CA LEU A 56 2.10 -5.19 -2.68
C LEU A 56 2.53 -4.30 -1.51
N GLY A 57 2.44 -4.83 -0.29
CA GLY A 57 2.45 -4.09 0.95
C GLY A 57 1.05 -3.56 1.26
N ALA A 58 0.06 -4.43 1.25
CA ALA A 58 -1.35 -4.06 1.25
C ALA A 58 -1.84 -3.37 2.53
N GLY A 59 -1.09 -3.46 3.63
CA GLY A 59 -1.45 -2.87 4.91
C GLY A 59 -2.82 -3.32 5.40
N ASP A 60 -3.73 -2.37 5.63
CA ASP A 60 -5.11 -2.63 6.05
C ASP A 60 -6.05 -3.07 4.90
N GLY A 61 -5.51 -3.27 3.69
CA GLY A 61 -6.24 -3.78 2.54
C GLY A 61 -7.16 -2.77 1.85
N ARG A 62 -7.08 -1.47 2.18
CA ARG A 62 -7.99 -0.45 1.65
C ARG A 62 -8.02 -0.34 0.13
N ILE A 63 -6.86 -0.47 -0.55
CA ILE A 63 -6.78 -0.43 -2.02
C ILE A 63 -7.44 -1.66 -2.61
N VAL A 64 -7.17 -2.84 -2.06
CA VAL A 64 -7.77 -4.12 -2.45
C VAL A 64 -9.30 -4.07 -2.33
N ILE A 65 -9.80 -3.64 -1.17
CA ILE A 65 -11.23 -3.51 -0.89
C ILE A 65 -11.88 -2.48 -1.83
N ALA A 66 -11.22 -1.35 -2.06
CA ALA A 66 -11.69 -0.31 -2.96
C ALA A 66 -11.76 -0.79 -4.43
N ALA A 67 -10.76 -1.53 -4.90
CA ALA A 67 -10.74 -2.12 -6.24
C ALA A 67 -11.95 -3.03 -6.45
N ALA A 68 -12.24 -3.90 -5.48
CA ALA A 68 -13.40 -4.78 -5.55
C ALA A 68 -14.73 -4.00 -5.47
N ARG A 69 -14.86 -3.11 -4.47
CA ARG A 69 -16.13 -2.43 -4.18
C ARG A 69 -16.50 -1.39 -5.24
N TRP A 70 -15.52 -0.60 -5.71
CA TRP A 70 -15.80 0.55 -6.60
C TRP A 70 -15.60 0.24 -8.07
N ARG A 71 -14.79 -0.79 -8.39
CA ARG A 71 -14.44 -1.13 -9.78
C ARG A 71 -14.95 -2.51 -10.20
N GLY A 72 -15.43 -3.33 -9.25
CA GLY A 72 -15.86 -4.70 -9.52
C GLY A 72 -14.72 -5.67 -9.83
N ALA A 73 -13.47 -5.24 -9.66
CA ALA A 73 -12.28 -6.03 -9.94
C ALA A 73 -12.11 -7.18 -8.94
N ARG A 74 -11.38 -8.22 -9.32
CA ARG A 74 -10.77 -9.14 -8.36
C ARG A 74 -9.52 -8.49 -7.79
N ALA A 75 -9.20 -8.72 -6.51
CA ALA A 75 -8.03 -8.09 -5.94
C ALA A 75 -7.33 -8.98 -4.89
N VAL A 76 -6.01 -8.87 -4.83
CA VAL A 76 -5.13 -9.61 -3.92
C VAL A 76 -4.26 -8.64 -3.17
N GLY A 77 -4.24 -8.70 -1.85
CA GLY A 77 -3.32 -7.96 -1.02
C GLY A 77 -2.22 -8.88 -0.49
N VAL A 78 -0.97 -8.52 -0.70
CA VAL A 78 0.18 -9.21 -0.13
C VAL A 78 0.77 -8.33 0.97
N GLU A 79 0.82 -8.87 2.20
CA GLU A 79 1.26 -8.12 3.38
C GLU A 79 2.05 -9.05 4.31
N ILE A 80 3.16 -8.54 4.85
CA ILE A 80 4.04 -9.34 5.72
C ILE A 80 3.54 -9.38 7.17
N ASP A 81 2.80 -8.36 7.60
CA ASP A 81 2.27 -8.29 8.97
C ASP A 81 0.93 -9.06 9.07
N PRO A 82 0.89 -10.19 9.83
CA PRO A 82 -0.32 -10.97 9.98
C PRO A 82 -1.44 -10.22 10.73
N GLU A 83 -1.13 -9.20 11.54
CA GLU A 83 -2.16 -8.39 12.21
C GLU A 83 -2.89 -7.50 11.20
N LEU A 84 -2.14 -6.85 10.29
CA LEU A 84 -2.72 -6.06 9.21
C LEU A 84 -3.57 -6.94 8.28
N VAL A 85 -3.10 -8.14 7.94
CA VAL A 85 -3.89 -9.10 7.15
C VAL A 85 -5.20 -9.48 7.85
N ARG A 86 -5.15 -9.73 9.18
CA ARG A 86 -6.38 -10.01 9.93
C ARG A 86 -7.35 -8.82 9.94
N GLN A 87 -6.83 -7.61 10.05
CA GLN A 87 -7.63 -6.39 9.94
C GLN A 87 -8.25 -6.28 8.54
N ALA A 88 -7.43 -6.40 7.48
CA ALA A 88 -7.89 -6.33 6.09
C ALA A 88 -9.02 -7.32 5.79
N ARG A 89 -8.93 -8.56 6.29
CA ARG A 89 -9.99 -9.57 6.13
C ARG A 89 -11.30 -9.16 6.80
N ARG A 90 -11.24 -8.65 8.05
CA ARG A 90 -12.44 -8.14 8.74
C ARG A 90 -13.05 -6.93 8.01
N ASP A 91 -12.21 -6.07 7.45
CA ASP A 91 -12.67 -4.90 6.71
C ASP A 91 -13.32 -5.29 5.38
N ALA A 92 -12.80 -6.31 4.69
CA ALA A 92 -13.40 -6.89 3.50
C ALA A 92 -14.77 -7.55 3.78
N GLU A 93 -14.90 -8.25 4.92
CA GLU A 93 -16.18 -8.81 5.38
C GLU A 93 -17.20 -7.69 5.61
N ARG A 94 -16.81 -6.62 6.33
CA ARG A 94 -17.68 -5.45 6.56
C ARG A 94 -18.05 -4.72 5.27
N ALA A 95 -17.17 -4.72 4.29
CA ALA A 95 -17.41 -4.12 2.97
C ALA A 95 -18.26 -5.01 2.04
N GLY A 96 -18.48 -6.29 2.37
CA GLY A 96 -19.24 -7.24 1.56
C GLY A 96 -18.56 -7.63 0.25
N VAL A 97 -17.21 -7.75 0.24
CA VAL A 97 -16.42 -8.02 -0.98
C VAL A 97 -15.54 -9.27 -0.89
N THR A 98 -15.79 -10.14 0.08
CA THR A 98 -14.97 -11.33 0.33
C THR A 98 -14.94 -12.34 -0.82
N ASP A 99 -15.91 -12.30 -1.71
CA ASP A 99 -15.98 -13.12 -2.93
C ASP A 99 -15.02 -12.65 -4.04
N ARG A 100 -14.49 -11.41 -3.92
CA ARG A 100 -13.64 -10.75 -4.92
C ARG A 100 -12.24 -10.47 -4.43
N VAL A 101 -11.99 -10.57 -3.12
CA VAL A 101 -10.68 -10.23 -2.54
C VAL A 101 -10.06 -11.40 -1.78
N ARG A 102 -8.74 -11.46 -1.80
CA ARG A 102 -7.98 -12.33 -0.90
C ARG A 102 -6.78 -11.58 -0.33
N PHE A 103 -6.32 -12.01 0.84
CA PHE A 103 -5.15 -11.46 1.50
C PHE A 103 -4.17 -12.58 1.85
N GLU A 104 -2.94 -12.42 1.40
CA GLU A 104 -1.83 -13.34 1.58
C GLU A 104 -0.83 -12.76 2.60
N ILE A 105 -0.42 -13.58 3.57
CA ILE A 105 0.69 -13.24 4.46
C ILE A 105 1.97 -13.67 3.75
N GLY A 106 2.84 -12.74 3.41
CA GLY A 106 4.06 -13.08 2.67
C GLY A 106 4.94 -11.90 2.31
N ASP A 107 6.12 -12.25 1.79
CA ASP A 107 7.06 -11.29 1.22
C ASP A 107 6.58 -10.88 -0.19
N LEU A 108 6.43 -9.58 -0.41
CA LEU A 108 6.03 -9.01 -1.70
C LEU A 108 6.99 -9.37 -2.86
N PHE A 109 8.27 -9.67 -2.56
CA PHE A 109 9.24 -10.13 -3.56
C PHE A 109 9.03 -11.58 -3.99
N ALA A 110 8.29 -12.37 -3.22
CA ALA A 110 7.95 -13.76 -3.53
C ALA A 110 6.53 -13.93 -4.09
N ALA A 111 5.79 -12.83 -4.28
CA ALA A 111 4.42 -12.86 -4.76
C ALA A 111 4.33 -13.44 -6.18
N ASP A 112 3.41 -14.38 -6.41
CA ASP A 112 3.07 -14.84 -7.75
C ASP A 112 2.12 -13.83 -8.42
N LEU A 113 2.63 -13.15 -9.45
CA LEU A 113 1.93 -12.09 -10.17
C LEU A 113 1.46 -12.55 -11.57
N ALA A 114 1.41 -13.84 -11.85
CA ALA A 114 1.15 -14.37 -13.18
C ALA A 114 -0.22 -13.96 -13.77
N ASP A 115 -1.23 -13.78 -12.90
CA ASP A 115 -2.58 -13.35 -13.29
C ASP A 115 -2.83 -11.84 -13.07
N ALA A 116 -1.87 -11.10 -12.50
CA ALA A 116 -2.01 -9.68 -12.25
C ALA A 116 -2.13 -8.87 -13.55
N THR A 117 -3.15 -8.02 -13.61
CA THR A 117 -3.32 -7.02 -14.69
C THR A 117 -2.96 -5.62 -14.22
N VAL A 118 -3.07 -5.38 -12.91
CA VAL A 118 -2.70 -4.12 -12.25
C VAL A 118 -1.94 -4.43 -10.97
N VAL A 119 -0.86 -3.68 -10.72
CA VAL A 119 -0.15 -3.69 -9.45
C VAL A 119 -0.19 -2.30 -8.84
N THR A 120 -0.49 -2.22 -7.55
CA THR A 120 -0.45 -0.98 -6.76
C THR A 120 0.66 -1.04 -5.72
N LEU A 121 1.31 0.11 -5.48
CA LEU A 121 2.47 0.24 -4.59
C LEU A 121 2.37 1.53 -3.76
N TYR A 122 2.65 1.44 -2.47
CA TYR A 122 3.01 2.58 -1.63
C TYR A 122 4.17 2.18 -0.71
N LEU A 123 5.35 2.07 -1.27
CA LEU A 123 6.56 1.58 -0.62
C LEU A 123 7.59 2.72 -0.46
N SER A 124 8.91 2.38 -0.48
CA SER A 124 9.99 3.37 -0.57
C SER A 124 10.61 3.39 -1.97
N PRO A 125 11.38 4.45 -2.33
CA PRO A 125 12.13 4.46 -3.59
C PRO A 125 13.05 3.26 -3.76
N GLU A 126 13.71 2.83 -2.70
CA GLU A 126 14.64 1.71 -2.68
C GLU A 126 13.92 0.39 -2.94
N LEU A 127 12.77 0.18 -2.28
CA LEU A 127 11.96 -1.03 -2.49
C LEU A 127 11.37 -1.07 -3.89
N ASN A 128 10.87 0.05 -4.40
CA ASN A 128 10.38 0.14 -5.78
C ASN A 128 11.48 -0.21 -6.79
N ALA A 129 12.70 0.29 -6.59
CA ALA A 129 13.84 -0.02 -7.45
C ALA A 129 14.21 -1.51 -7.40
N ARG A 130 14.23 -2.12 -6.21
CA ARG A 130 14.49 -3.55 -6.01
C ARG A 130 13.39 -4.42 -6.60
N LEU A 131 12.12 -3.99 -6.51
CA LEU A 131 10.96 -4.73 -6.99
C LEU A 131 10.82 -4.71 -8.52
N ARG A 132 11.32 -3.66 -9.17
CA ARG A 132 11.21 -3.48 -10.64
C ARG A 132 11.60 -4.71 -11.47
N PRO A 133 12.75 -5.37 -11.26
CA PRO A 133 13.12 -6.56 -12.05
C PRO A 133 12.12 -7.70 -11.90
N HIS A 134 11.60 -7.92 -10.69
CA HIS A 134 10.58 -8.93 -10.42
C HIS A 134 9.26 -8.60 -11.16
N LEU A 135 8.80 -7.37 -11.10
CA LEU A 135 7.60 -6.92 -11.82
C LEU A 135 7.73 -7.10 -13.33
N LEU A 136 8.88 -6.73 -13.91
CA LEU A 136 9.12 -6.86 -15.34
C LEU A 136 9.20 -8.33 -15.79
N ALA A 137 9.69 -9.22 -14.95
CA ALA A 137 9.77 -10.66 -15.25
C ALA A 137 8.42 -11.37 -15.09
N ALA A 138 7.66 -11.05 -14.04
CA ALA A 138 6.44 -11.75 -13.67
C ALA A 138 5.20 -11.25 -14.43
N LEU A 139 5.08 -9.94 -14.63
CA LEU A 139 3.90 -9.36 -15.25
C LEU A 139 3.85 -9.55 -16.76
N ARG A 140 2.64 -9.66 -17.29
CA ARG A 140 2.39 -9.73 -18.75
C ARG A 140 2.62 -8.35 -19.40
N PRO A 141 3.05 -8.29 -20.64
CA PRO A 141 3.02 -7.07 -21.43
C PRO A 141 1.65 -6.41 -21.38
N GLY A 142 1.61 -5.08 -21.21
CA GLY A 142 0.38 -4.32 -21.05
C GLY A 142 -0.17 -4.27 -19.62
N ALA A 143 0.37 -5.04 -18.66
CA ALA A 143 0.02 -4.87 -17.26
C ALA A 143 0.39 -3.45 -16.80
N ARG A 144 -0.39 -2.91 -15.88
CA ARG A 144 -0.29 -1.53 -15.39
C ARG A 144 0.22 -1.53 -13.95
N ILE A 145 1.16 -0.64 -13.65
CA ILE A 145 1.71 -0.48 -12.31
C ILE A 145 1.45 0.95 -11.87
N VAL A 146 0.83 1.15 -10.71
CA VAL A 146 0.64 2.48 -10.13
C VAL A 146 1.36 2.55 -8.79
N SER A 147 2.27 3.50 -8.66
CA SER A 147 2.93 3.80 -7.40
C SER A 147 2.48 5.14 -6.84
N HIS A 148 2.15 5.15 -5.56
CA HIS A 148 1.89 6.34 -4.78
C HIS A 148 3.22 6.90 -4.29
N GLN A 149 3.45 8.20 -4.55
CA GLN A 149 4.55 9.04 -4.11
C GLN A 149 5.90 8.75 -4.77
N PHE A 150 6.32 7.51 -4.91
CA PHE A 150 7.70 7.18 -5.25
C PHE A 150 7.83 6.53 -6.64
N PRO A 151 8.77 7.00 -7.47
CA PRO A 151 9.06 6.41 -8.78
C PRO A 151 9.84 5.09 -8.66
N MET A 152 10.04 4.42 -9.79
CA MET A 152 10.84 3.19 -9.92
C MET A 152 12.21 3.47 -10.54
N ALA A 153 13.08 4.17 -9.80
CA ALA A 153 14.41 4.56 -10.28
C ALA A 153 14.35 5.20 -11.68
N GLU A 154 15.18 4.76 -12.63
CA GLU A 154 15.27 5.35 -13.98
C GLU A 154 14.12 4.93 -14.92
N TRP A 155 13.19 4.06 -14.50
CA TRP A 155 12.05 3.70 -15.33
C TRP A 155 11.06 4.86 -15.42
N THR A 156 11.07 5.55 -16.56
CA THR A 156 10.19 6.70 -16.80
C THR A 156 8.72 6.27 -16.78
N PRO A 157 7.86 6.87 -15.96
CA PRO A 157 6.43 6.57 -15.97
C PRO A 157 5.77 7.02 -17.27
N ALA A 158 4.80 6.25 -17.74
CA ALA A 158 3.95 6.61 -18.87
C ALA A 158 3.07 7.83 -18.56
N ARG A 159 2.69 7.99 -17.28
CA ARG A 159 1.92 9.14 -16.80
C ARG A 159 2.23 9.43 -15.33
N THR A 160 2.27 10.71 -14.99
CA THR A 160 2.34 11.21 -13.61
C THR A 160 1.18 12.15 -13.33
N VAL A 161 0.50 11.97 -12.21
CA VAL A 161 -0.60 12.82 -11.74
C VAL A 161 -0.26 13.36 -10.36
N ARG A 162 -0.57 14.64 -10.13
CA ARG A 162 -0.47 15.27 -8.82
C ARG A 162 -1.86 15.65 -8.34
N LEU A 163 -2.14 15.43 -7.07
CA LEU A 163 -3.41 15.81 -6.46
C LEU A 163 -3.20 16.22 -5.00
N THR A 164 -4.13 16.99 -4.48
CA THR A 164 -4.16 17.35 -3.06
C THR A 164 -5.22 16.52 -2.35
N ALA A 165 -4.81 15.83 -1.29
CA ALA A 165 -5.70 15.14 -0.37
C ALA A 165 -5.19 15.34 1.07
N ASP A 166 -6.11 15.46 2.04
CA ASP A 166 -5.81 15.68 3.47
C ASP A 166 -4.79 16.81 3.71
N GLY A 167 -4.89 17.89 2.92
CA GLY A 167 -4.03 19.07 3.01
C GLY A 167 -2.58 18.88 2.53
N ARG A 168 -2.28 17.77 1.84
CA ARG A 168 -0.95 17.44 1.31
C ARG A 168 -0.98 17.14 -0.17
N GLU A 169 0.13 17.39 -0.86
CA GLU A 169 0.32 16.95 -2.24
C GLU A 169 0.68 15.47 -2.26
N HIS A 170 0.04 14.74 -3.17
CA HIS A 170 0.32 13.35 -3.50
C HIS A 170 0.66 13.23 -4.98
N VAL A 171 1.62 12.38 -5.29
CA VAL A 171 2.07 12.10 -6.65
C VAL A 171 1.78 10.65 -6.98
N LEU A 172 1.16 10.40 -8.14
CA LEU A 172 0.90 9.07 -8.65
C LEU A 172 1.66 8.85 -9.95
N HIS A 173 2.30 7.73 -10.05
CA HIS A 173 3.06 7.34 -11.25
C HIS A 173 2.46 6.07 -11.84
N LEU A 174 2.22 6.08 -13.15
CA LEU A 174 1.73 4.93 -13.91
C LEU A 174 2.82 4.43 -14.86
N TRP A 175 3.07 3.13 -14.83
CA TRP A 175 3.86 2.42 -15.85
C TRP A 175 3.00 1.38 -16.55
N ILE A 176 3.35 1.11 -17.80
CA ILE A 176 2.79 0.00 -18.58
C ILE A 176 3.94 -0.94 -18.90
N VAL A 177 3.79 -2.22 -18.54
CA VAL A 177 4.82 -3.24 -18.79
C VAL A 177 5.02 -3.36 -20.31
N PRO A 178 6.27 -3.18 -20.82
CA PRO A 178 6.54 -3.21 -22.24
C PRO A 178 6.40 -4.61 -22.83
N PRO A 179 6.26 -4.75 -24.15
CA PRO A 179 6.41 -6.03 -24.83
C PRO A 179 7.75 -6.67 -24.47
N ARG A 180 7.77 -7.99 -24.35
CA ARG A 180 9.05 -8.72 -24.18
C ARG A 180 9.81 -8.64 -25.49
N ALA A 181 11.12 -8.40 -25.40
CA ALA A 181 11.98 -8.50 -26.57
C ALA A 181 11.91 -9.93 -27.16
N PRO A 182 11.92 -10.07 -28.47
CA PRO A 182 11.91 -11.36 -29.15
C PRO A 182 13.17 -12.19 -28.85
#